data_2cf6a7faff20fcbb9e76fbca1547a87f
#
_entry.id   2cf6a7faff20fcbb9e76fbca1547a87f
#
_cell.length_a   1.000
_cell.length_b   1.000
_cell.length_c   1.000
_cell.angle_alpha   90.00
_cell.angle_beta   90.00
_cell.angle_gamma   90.00
#
_symmetry.space_group_name_H-M   'P 1'
#
loop_
_entity.id
_entity.type
_entity.pdbx_description
1 polymer ?
#
loop_
_entity_poly.entity_id
_entity_poly.type
_entity_poly.pdbx_seq_one_letter_code
_entity_poly.pdbx_strand_id
1 'polypeptide(L)'
;MPLFIYKFIIYLLLPLAILKLIYRGLKNPDYLLHWGERFAIFPKNKEQEWGKKTTVWFHCVSVGETKAINTLISNLIKKYPKINFLISHGTPTGRNVDLPKSSKIHRCYLPYDTGYAAKRFIEFYKPRLGLLIEKELWPNLINQCNTHDVPITLISGRMSNESLKKYFLCRSVYAKLLGQLDGIHVQYRNDKKNFRKLTKAPINIMGNLKLDVRPPKNIINRIKILKSQLKIKNQFVILASSTRKGEEEEIINLISNLNLKKCVLIIVPRHPERFNIVAKIFEKRKISYLRRSAHKSFTKTPEYILGDSMGELYEYYGLANLAIIGGSILDYGCQNPIESLSMQVPTAVGPSIYNFKDIIEAAEIEGTLTRFNKIKDLEKIIDKLLKYKIKKNSTSEKNSKNLLNQTKKTTQAVENIISQYF
;
A
#
# COMPACT_ATOMS: atom_id res chain seq x y z
N MET A 1 8.48 -15.53 -27.09
CA MET A 1 8.82 -16.88 -26.54
C MET A 1 7.54 -17.68 -26.52
N PRO A 2 7.45 -18.87 -27.13
CA PRO A 2 6.26 -19.73 -27.06
C PRO A 2 6.00 -20.23 -25.62
N LEU A 3 4.74 -20.51 -25.29
CA LEU A 3 4.36 -20.96 -23.93
C LEU A 3 5.05 -22.28 -23.52
N PHE A 4 5.39 -23.15 -24.48
CA PHE A 4 6.10 -24.40 -24.17
C PHE A 4 7.54 -24.14 -23.67
N ILE A 5 8.22 -23.10 -24.19
CA ILE A 5 9.55 -22.72 -23.72
C ILE A 5 9.45 -22.22 -22.27
N TYR A 6 8.42 -21.43 -21.94
CA TYR A 6 8.17 -21.00 -20.56
C TYR A 6 7.97 -22.22 -19.65
N LYS A 7 7.14 -23.19 -20.07
CA LYS A 7 6.93 -24.43 -19.31
C LYS A 7 8.23 -25.18 -19.05
N PHE A 8 9.07 -25.32 -20.06
CA PHE A 8 10.37 -25.98 -19.92
C PHE A 8 11.28 -25.23 -18.94
N ILE A 9 11.41 -23.92 -19.10
CA ILE A 9 12.23 -23.06 -18.23
C ILE A 9 11.80 -23.16 -16.78
N ILE A 10 10.48 -23.12 -16.47
CA ILE A 10 9.99 -23.16 -15.10
C ILE A 10 10.34 -24.48 -14.40
N TYR A 11 10.27 -25.61 -15.11
CA TYR A 11 10.70 -26.89 -14.57
C TYR A 11 12.23 -26.95 -14.34
N LEU A 12 13.02 -26.38 -15.24
CA LEU A 12 14.46 -26.31 -15.09
C LEU A 12 14.89 -25.43 -13.90
N LEU A 13 14.12 -24.35 -13.62
CA LEU A 13 14.38 -23.44 -12.50
C LEU A 13 13.82 -23.95 -11.17
N LEU A 14 12.97 -24.97 -11.16
CA LEU A 14 12.34 -25.48 -9.94
C LEU A 14 13.35 -25.94 -8.87
N PRO A 15 14.44 -26.69 -9.19
CA PRO A 15 15.47 -27.04 -8.21
C PRO A 15 16.12 -25.83 -7.55
N LEU A 16 16.39 -24.77 -8.33
CA LEU A 16 16.94 -23.51 -7.80
C LEU A 16 15.95 -22.80 -6.89
N ALA A 17 14.65 -22.85 -7.22
CA ALA A 17 13.61 -22.31 -6.36
C ALA A 17 13.50 -23.04 -5.02
N ILE A 18 13.66 -24.38 -5.03
CA ILE A 18 13.71 -25.22 -3.81
C ILE A 18 14.93 -24.86 -2.96
N LEU A 19 16.12 -24.81 -3.55
CA LEU A 19 17.34 -24.43 -2.83
C LEU A 19 17.22 -23.03 -2.21
N LYS A 20 16.65 -22.07 -2.95
CA LYS A 20 16.38 -20.73 -2.45
C LYS A 20 15.37 -20.73 -1.31
N LEU A 21 14.35 -21.59 -1.38
CA LEU A 21 13.35 -21.73 -0.30
C LEU A 21 14.01 -22.29 0.97
N ILE A 22 14.82 -23.33 0.86
CA ILE A 22 15.58 -23.92 1.98
C ILE A 22 16.53 -22.87 2.58
N TYR A 23 17.32 -22.20 1.76
CA TYR A 23 18.24 -21.15 2.22
C TYR A 23 17.51 -20.02 2.98
N ARG A 24 16.36 -19.59 2.47
CA ARG A 24 15.52 -18.62 3.18
C ARG A 24 14.94 -19.18 4.47
N GLY A 25 14.57 -20.46 4.48
CA GLY A 25 14.07 -21.16 5.65
C GLY A 25 15.11 -21.29 6.77
N LEU A 26 16.38 -21.47 6.43
CA LEU A 26 17.47 -21.46 7.41
C LEU A 26 17.64 -20.09 8.09
N LYS A 27 17.34 -19.00 7.37
CA LYS A 27 17.39 -17.64 7.92
C LYS A 27 16.10 -17.22 8.64
N ASN A 28 14.96 -17.70 8.17
CA ASN A 28 13.63 -17.45 8.73
C ASN A 28 12.77 -18.71 8.57
N PRO A 29 12.56 -19.48 9.66
CA PRO A 29 11.79 -20.73 9.64
C PRO A 29 10.37 -20.61 9.06
N ASP A 30 9.75 -19.43 9.11
CA ASP A 30 8.42 -19.19 8.55
C ASP A 30 8.32 -19.56 7.06
N TYR A 31 9.44 -19.54 6.32
CA TYR A 31 9.45 -19.95 4.91
C TYR A 31 9.20 -21.44 4.70
N LEU A 32 9.48 -22.27 5.72
CA LEU A 32 9.27 -23.72 5.68
C LEU A 32 7.88 -24.12 6.23
N LEU A 33 7.20 -23.20 6.92
CA LEU A 33 5.83 -23.44 7.34
C LEU A 33 4.92 -23.54 6.12
N HIS A 34 4.11 -24.60 6.05
CA HIS A 34 3.19 -24.87 4.95
C HIS A 34 3.85 -24.92 3.56
N TRP A 35 5.14 -25.25 3.50
CA TRP A 35 5.90 -25.24 2.22
C TRP A 35 5.34 -26.21 1.18
N GLY A 36 4.69 -27.31 1.60
CA GLY A 36 4.00 -28.24 0.71
C GLY A 36 2.97 -27.59 -0.20
N GLU A 37 2.29 -26.51 0.27
CA GLU A 37 1.34 -25.75 -0.55
C GLU A 37 2.01 -25.16 -1.80
N ARG A 38 3.30 -24.81 -1.74
CA ARG A 38 4.09 -24.28 -2.88
C ARG A 38 4.34 -25.31 -3.96
N PHE A 39 4.14 -26.60 -3.66
CA PHE A 39 4.22 -27.72 -4.58
C PHE A 39 2.85 -28.35 -4.86
N ALA A 40 1.78 -27.66 -4.49
CA ALA A 40 0.39 -28.12 -4.59
C ALA A 40 0.14 -29.43 -3.82
N ILE A 41 0.85 -29.64 -2.71
CA ILE A 41 0.60 -30.74 -1.77
C ILE A 41 -0.46 -30.28 -0.77
N PHE A 42 -1.69 -30.74 -0.97
CA PHE A 42 -2.85 -30.40 -0.14
C PHE A 42 -3.38 -31.62 0.58
N PRO A 43 -4.00 -31.46 1.79
CA PRO A 43 -4.61 -32.57 2.52
C PRO A 43 -5.80 -33.16 1.77
N LYS A 44 -5.76 -34.45 1.46
CA LYS A 44 -6.82 -35.16 0.70
C LYS A 44 -8.21 -35.03 1.34
N ASN A 45 -8.30 -35.08 2.66
CA ASN A 45 -9.55 -34.98 3.42
C ASN A 45 -10.27 -33.62 3.27
N LYS A 46 -9.59 -32.58 2.83
CA LYS A 46 -10.17 -31.23 2.62
C LYS A 46 -10.67 -30.98 1.19
N GLU A 47 -10.34 -31.85 0.25
CA GLU A 47 -10.70 -31.62 -1.16
C GLU A 47 -12.22 -31.64 -1.37
N GLN A 48 -12.94 -32.58 -0.75
CA GLN A 48 -14.40 -32.64 -0.81
C GLN A 48 -15.07 -31.44 -0.12
N GLU A 49 -14.46 -30.96 0.97
CA GLU A 49 -14.93 -29.76 1.69
C GLU A 49 -14.88 -28.52 0.82
N TRP A 50 -13.78 -28.33 0.08
CA TRP A 50 -13.61 -27.18 -0.83
C TRP A 50 -14.57 -27.25 -2.02
N GLY A 51 -14.84 -28.42 -2.55
CA GLY A 51 -15.81 -28.59 -3.66
C GLY A 51 -17.23 -28.16 -3.34
N LYS A 52 -17.59 -28.07 -2.05
CA LYS A 52 -18.90 -27.61 -1.57
C LYS A 52 -18.94 -26.10 -1.26
N LYS A 53 -17.78 -25.42 -1.28
CA LYS A 53 -17.66 -24.01 -0.91
C LYS A 53 -17.75 -23.12 -2.15
N THR A 54 -18.59 -22.11 -2.09
CA THR A 54 -18.57 -21.03 -3.06
C THR A 54 -17.43 -20.08 -2.71
N THR A 55 -16.37 -20.06 -3.53
CA THR A 55 -15.11 -19.43 -3.18
C THR A 55 -14.72 -18.33 -4.18
N VAL A 56 -14.39 -17.13 -3.65
CA VAL A 56 -13.66 -16.08 -4.37
C VAL A 56 -12.19 -16.16 -3.95
N TRP A 57 -11.31 -16.23 -4.93
CA TRP A 57 -9.87 -16.31 -4.70
C TRP A 57 -9.20 -14.97 -5.01
N PHE A 58 -8.41 -14.47 -4.06
CA PHE A 58 -7.52 -13.31 -4.20
C PHE A 58 -6.06 -13.78 -4.16
N HIS A 59 -5.26 -13.34 -5.10
CA HIS A 59 -3.82 -13.57 -5.08
C HIS A 59 -3.07 -12.31 -4.66
N CYS A 60 -2.43 -12.34 -3.48
CA CYS A 60 -1.69 -11.25 -2.87
C CYS A 60 -0.26 -11.70 -2.56
N VAL A 61 0.72 -11.28 -3.33
CA VAL A 61 2.12 -11.72 -3.15
C VAL A 61 2.76 -11.09 -1.92
N SER A 62 2.48 -9.82 -1.65
CA SER A 62 3.19 -8.99 -0.68
C SER A 62 2.34 -8.55 0.50
N VAL A 63 3.03 -8.09 1.57
CA VAL A 63 2.40 -7.41 2.74
C VAL A 63 1.51 -6.24 2.30
N GLY A 64 2.01 -5.44 1.33
CA GLY A 64 1.27 -4.26 0.85
C GLY A 64 -0.03 -4.61 0.16
N GLU A 65 -0.05 -5.66 -0.66
CA GLU A 65 -1.25 -6.14 -1.34
C GLU A 65 -2.24 -6.77 -0.35
N THR A 66 -1.76 -7.57 0.60
CA THR A 66 -2.62 -8.16 1.64
C THR A 66 -3.27 -7.09 2.53
N LYS A 67 -2.51 -6.04 2.90
CA LYS A 67 -3.09 -4.90 3.64
C LYS A 67 -4.11 -4.14 2.79
N ALA A 68 -3.86 -3.99 1.49
CA ALA A 68 -4.76 -3.28 0.59
C ALA A 68 -6.15 -3.91 0.48
N ILE A 69 -6.24 -5.25 0.56
CA ILE A 69 -7.53 -5.94 0.51
C ILE A 69 -8.23 -6.07 1.88
N ASN A 70 -7.61 -5.67 2.98
CA ASN A 70 -8.16 -5.88 4.33
C ASN A 70 -9.54 -5.22 4.48
N THR A 71 -9.66 -3.94 4.12
CA THR A 71 -10.93 -3.21 4.18
C THR A 71 -11.95 -3.80 3.22
N LEU A 72 -11.52 -4.16 2.00
CA LEU A 72 -12.36 -4.80 0.99
C LEU A 72 -12.93 -6.13 1.50
N ILE A 73 -12.09 -7.04 2.00
CA ILE A 73 -12.50 -8.34 2.55
C ILE A 73 -13.48 -8.16 3.72
N SER A 74 -13.24 -7.17 4.61
CA SER A 74 -14.16 -6.86 5.71
C SER A 74 -15.57 -6.49 5.23
N ASN A 75 -15.67 -5.74 4.14
CA ASN A 75 -16.94 -5.36 3.53
C ASN A 75 -17.60 -6.55 2.81
N LEU A 76 -16.80 -7.33 2.07
CA LEU A 76 -17.29 -8.47 1.31
C LEU A 76 -17.85 -9.59 2.21
N ILE A 77 -17.24 -9.86 3.35
CA ILE A 77 -17.75 -10.84 4.33
C ILE A 77 -19.15 -10.46 4.82
N LYS A 78 -19.40 -9.17 5.04
CA LYS A 78 -20.70 -8.67 5.47
C LYS A 78 -21.75 -8.74 4.35
N LYS A 79 -21.34 -8.37 3.14
CA LYS A 79 -22.23 -8.29 1.97
C LYS A 79 -22.58 -9.67 1.42
N TYR A 80 -21.61 -10.61 1.46
CA TYR A 80 -21.76 -11.95 0.90
C TYR A 80 -21.53 -13.03 1.97
N PRO A 81 -22.48 -13.24 2.89
CA PRO A 81 -22.31 -14.11 4.04
C PRO A 81 -22.18 -15.61 3.69
N LYS A 82 -22.48 -16.02 2.47
CA LYS A 82 -22.36 -17.40 1.99
C LYS A 82 -21.05 -17.69 1.23
N ILE A 83 -20.25 -16.64 0.95
CA ILE A 83 -19.01 -16.77 0.16
C ILE A 83 -17.81 -16.99 1.07
N ASN A 84 -16.91 -17.87 0.67
CA ASN A 84 -15.60 -18.06 1.25
C ASN A 84 -14.54 -17.29 0.45
N PHE A 85 -13.55 -16.77 1.14
CA PHE A 85 -12.47 -16.00 0.54
C PHE A 85 -11.16 -16.76 0.71
N LEU A 86 -10.62 -17.26 -0.39
CA LEU A 86 -9.29 -17.85 -0.44
C LEU A 86 -8.28 -16.74 -0.75
N ILE A 87 -7.26 -16.60 0.09
CA ILE A 87 -6.21 -15.60 -0.12
C ILE A 87 -4.89 -16.35 -0.24
N SER A 88 -4.31 -16.35 -1.44
CA SER A 88 -3.01 -16.95 -1.69
C SER A 88 -1.91 -15.93 -1.61
N HIS A 89 -0.77 -16.33 -1.04
CA HIS A 89 0.37 -15.48 -0.74
C HIS A 89 1.64 -15.96 -1.42
N GLY A 90 2.57 -15.04 -1.70
CA GLY A 90 3.92 -15.36 -2.16
C GLY A 90 4.95 -15.47 -1.02
N THR A 91 4.72 -14.78 0.12
CA THR A 91 5.68 -14.65 1.22
C THR A 91 5.05 -14.91 2.58
N PRO A 92 5.84 -15.41 3.58
CA PRO A 92 5.36 -15.58 4.95
C PRO A 92 4.88 -14.27 5.57
N THR A 93 5.61 -13.18 5.36
CA THR A 93 5.24 -11.85 5.87
C THR A 93 3.90 -11.37 5.32
N GLY A 94 3.58 -11.67 4.04
CA GLY A 94 2.27 -11.40 3.46
C GLY A 94 1.17 -12.27 4.08
N ARG A 95 1.47 -13.58 4.31
CA ARG A 95 0.54 -14.52 4.94
C ARG A 95 0.22 -14.15 6.40
N ASN A 96 1.18 -13.58 7.13
CA ASN A 96 1.04 -13.19 8.54
C ASN A 96 0.41 -11.80 8.75
N VAL A 97 0.01 -11.10 7.68
CA VAL A 97 -0.72 -9.82 7.81
C VAL A 97 -2.07 -10.08 8.50
N ASP A 98 -2.41 -9.25 9.48
CA ASP A 98 -3.71 -9.32 10.11
C ASP A 98 -4.84 -9.02 9.12
N LEU A 99 -5.76 -9.98 9.01
CA LEU A 99 -7.01 -9.85 8.27
C LEU A 99 -8.19 -10.03 9.26
N PRO A 100 -9.42 -9.69 8.88
CA PRO A 100 -10.57 -9.88 9.74
C PRO A 100 -10.67 -11.32 10.23
N LYS A 101 -10.89 -11.52 11.53
CA LYS A 101 -11.09 -12.85 12.10
C LYS A 101 -12.44 -13.40 11.61
N SER A 102 -12.40 -14.38 10.71
CA SER A 102 -13.60 -15.02 10.16
C SER A 102 -13.25 -16.43 9.68
N SER A 103 -14.12 -17.39 9.96
CA SER A 103 -14.04 -18.77 9.43
C SER A 103 -14.16 -18.85 7.90
N LYS A 104 -14.55 -17.76 7.26
CA LYS A 104 -14.69 -17.66 5.80
C LYS A 104 -13.41 -17.26 5.08
N ILE A 105 -12.38 -16.82 5.83
CA ILE A 105 -11.08 -16.46 5.27
C ILE A 105 -10.14 -17.64 5.40
N HIS A 106 -9.65 -18.11 4.26
CA HIS A 106 -8.69 -19.19 4.18
C HIS A 106 -7.41 -18.66 3.52
N ARG A 107 -6.25 -19.06 4.04
CA ARG A 107 -4.95 -18.62 3.55
C ARG A 107 -4.12 -19.78 3.07
N CYS A 108 -3.44 -19.61 1.94
CA CYS A 108 -2.49 -20.58 1.42
C CYS A 108 -1.31 -19.88 0.75
N TYR A 109 -0.28 -20.64 0.41
CA TYR A 109 0.71 -20.18 -0.57
C TYR A 109 0.25 -20.54 -1.97
N LEU A 110 0.49 -19.62 -2.92
CA LEU A 110 0.35 -19.97 -4.33
C LEU A 110 1.45 -20.98 -4.68
N PRO A 111 1.14 -22.08 -5.36
CA PRO A 111 2.17 -23.02 -5.81
C PRO A 111 3.07 -22.39 -6.87
N TYR A 112 4.27 -22.95 -7.04
CA TYR A 112 5.14 -22.60 -8.16
C TYR A 112 4.40 -22.84 -9.48
N ASP A 113 4.57 -21.94 -10.45
CA ASP A 113 3.79 -21.91 -11.68
C ASP A 113 4.16 -23.03 -12.66
N THR A 114 4.19 -24.29 -12.19
CA THR A 114 4.26 -25.46 -13.06
C THR A 114 2.87 -25.84 -13.54
N GLY A 115 2.77 -26.47 -14.73
CA GLY A 115 1.47 -26.86 -15.25
C GLY A 115 0.71 -27.83 -14.33
N TYR A 116 1.44 -28.75 -13.67
CA TYR A 116 0.86 -29.69 -12.70
C TYR A 116 0.36 -28.99 -11.44
N ALA A 117 1.22 -28.14 -10.83
CA ALA A 117 0.87 -27.50 -9.58
C ALA A 117 -0.27 -26.47 -9.74
N ALA A 118 -0.28 -25.73 -10.84
CA ALA A 118 -1.37 -24.84 -11.19
C ALA A 118 -2.71 -25.60 -11.38
N LYS A 119 -2.68 -26.71 -12.15
CA LYS A 119 -3.85 -27.58 -12.31
C LYS A 119 -4.37 -28.08 -10.96
N ARG A 120 -3.48 -28.67 -10.14
CA ARG A 120 -3.84 -29.23 -8.83
C ARG A 120 -4.42 -28.19 -7.87
N PHE A 121 -3.92 -26.94 -7.94
CA PHE A 121 -4.45 -25.81 -7.16
C PHE A 121 -5.90 -25.50 -7.53
N ILE A 122 -6.20 -25.40 -8.81
CA ILE A 122 -7.54 -25.09 -9.30
C ILE A 122 -8.52 -26.25 -9.00
N GLU A 123 -8.11 -27.48 -9.23
CA GLU A 123 -8.94 -28.67 -8.94
C GLU A 123 -9.23 -28.83 -7.44
N PHE A 124 -8.28 -28.47 -6.57
CA PHE A 124 -8.46 -28.57 -5.12
C PHE A 124 -9.38 -27.49 -4.54
N TYR A 125 -9.15 -26.22 -4.88
CA TYR A 125 -9.90 -25.10 -4.31
C TYR A 125 -11.17 -24.76 -5.06
N LYS A 126 -11.28 -25.13 -6.33
CA LYS A 126 -12.43 -24.89 -7.21
C LYS A 126 -12.99 -23.46 -7.08
N PRO A 127 -12.16 -22.42 -7.24
CA PRO A 127 -12.63 -21.05 -7.07
C PRO A 127 -13.64 -20.71 -8.18
N ARG A 128 -14.73 -20.03 -7.81
CA ARG A 128 -15.71 -19.54 -8.77
C ARG A 128 -15.27 -18.28 -9.50
N LEU A 129 -14.30 -17.55 -8.91
CA LEU A 129 -13.68 -16.35 -9.46
C LEU A 129 -12.28 -16.20 -8.89
N GLY A 130 -11.29 -15.92 -9.74
CA GLY A 130 -9.94 -15.55 -9.37
C GLY A 130 -9.67 -14.07 -9.60
N LEU A 131 -9.06 -13.40 -8.60
CA LEU A 131 -8.68 -11.99 -8.65
C LEU A 131 -7.17 -11.87 -8.43
N LEU A 132 -6.44 -11.54 -9.49
CA LEU A 132 -5.00 -11.29 -9.46
C LEU A 132 -4.73 -9.81 -9.18
N ILE A 133 -3.79 -9.50 -8.28
CA ILE A 133 -3.49 -8.13 -7.88
C ILE A 133 -2.19 -7.66 -8.53
N GLU A 134 -2.21 -6.45 -9.09
CA GLU A 134 -1.08 -5.70 -9.65
C GLU A 134 -0.42 -6.35 -10.90
N LYS A 135 0.59 -7.21 -10.73
CA LYS A 135 1.43 -7.72 -11.84
C LYS A 135 1.46 -9.23 -11.94
N GLU A 136 0.63 -9.91 -11.21
CA GLU A 136 0.72 -11.36 -11.00
C GLU A 136 0.16 -12.15 -12.20
N LEU A 137 0.87 -12.04 -13.34
CA LEU A 137 0.52 -12.74 -14.57
C LEU A 137 1.31 -14.06 -14.66
N TRP A 138 0.78 -15.12 -14.07
CA TRP A 138 1.35 -16.46 -14.02
C TRP A 138 0.83 -17.33 -15.18
N PRO A 139 1.66 -17.65 -16.19
CA PRO A 139 1.18 -18.24 -17.44
C PRO A 139 0.49 -19.59 -17.29
N ASN A 140 1.04 -20.53 -16.51
CA ASN A 140 0.40 -21.83 -16.34
C ASN A 140 -0.87 -21.71 -15.50
N LEU A 141 -0.88 -20.86 -14.48
CA LEU A 141 -2.03 -20.62 -13.63
C LEU A 141 -3.21 -20.04 -14.44
N ILE A 142 -2.97 -18.99 -15.22
CA ILE A 142 -3.98 -18.37 -16.08
C ILE A 142 -4.52 -19.40 -17.09
N ASN A 143 -3.63 -20.16 -17.71
CA ASN A 143 -4.03 -21.20 -18.65
C ASN A 143 -4.86 -22.31 -17.97
N GLN A 144 -4.54 -22.71 -16.73
CA GLN A 144 -5.32 -23.70 -15.99
C GLN A 144 -6.68 -23.15 -15.54
N CYS A 145 -6.76 -21.88 -15.14
CA CYS A 145 -8.05 -21.24 -14.89
C CYS A 145 -8.96 -21.32 -16.13
N ASN A 146 -8.41 -20.98 -17.30
CA ASN A 146 -9.15 -21.03 -18.56
C ASN A 146 -9.58 -22.46 -18.93
N THR A 147 -8.71 -23.47 -18.72
CA THR A 147 -9.01 -24.88 -19.01
C THR A 147 -10.11 -25.46 -18.10
N HIS A 148 -10.28 -24.91 -16.91
CA HIS A 148 -11.26 -25.36 -15.92
C HIS A 148 -12.46 -24.39 -15.79
N ASP A 149 -12.65 -23.49 -16.77
CA ASP A 149 -13.73 -22.50 -16.79
C ASP A 149 -13.82 -21.65 -15.51
N VAL A 150 -12.66 -21.34 -14.91
CA VAL A 150 -12.56 -20.43 -13.76
C VAL A 150 -12.28 -19.03 -14.27
N PRO A 151 -13.25 -18.11 -14.17
CA PRO A 151 -13.04 -16.71 -14.54
C PRO A 151 -11.89 -16.10 -13.73
N ILE A 152 -11.00 -15.37 -14.42
CA ILE A 152 -9.84 -14.76 -13.80
C ILE A 152 -9.70 -13.30 -14.25
N THR A 153 -9.63 -12.40 -13.29
CA THR A 153 -9.59 -10.95 -13.53
C THR A 153 -8.36 -10.32 -12.89
N LEU A 154 -7.67 -9.47 -13.64
CA LEU A 154 -6.60 -8.64 -13.10
C LEU A 154 -7.21 -7.37 -12.49
N ILE A 155 -6.99 -7.16 -11.20
CA ILE A 155 -7.45 -5.98 -10.45
C ILE A 155 -6.29 -5.14 -9.97
N SER A 156 -6.49 -3.82 -9.91
CA SER A 156 -5.42 -2.87 -9.55
C SER A 156 -4.14 -3.08 -10.39
N GLY A 157 -4.32 -3.44 -11.66
CA GLY A 157 -3.25 -3.80 -12.59
C GLY A 157 -2.29 -2.63 -12.80
N ARG A 158 -0.98 -2.93 -12.82
CA ARG A 158 0.08 -1.94 -12.94
C ARG A 158 1.11 -2.33 -13.99
N MET A 159 1.45 -1.37 -14.85
CA MET A 159 2.42 -1.56 -15.93
C MET A 159 3.30 -0.32 -16.08
N SER A 160 4.45 -0.30 -15.39
CA SER A 160 5.44 0.77 -15.60
C SER A 160 6.08 0.68 -16.99
N ASN A 161 6.68 1.77 -17.47
CA ASN A 161 7.39 1.79 -18.75
C ASN A 161 8.54 0.76 -18.78
N GLU A 162 9.23 0.56 -17.66
CA GLU A 162 10.29 -0.44 -17.53
C GLU A 162 9.75 -1.88 -17.61
N SER A 163 8.62 -2.14 -16.94
CA SER A 163 7.93 -3.44 -17.03
C SER A 163 7.45 -3.70 -18.46
N LEU A 164 6.90 -2.67 -19.11
CA LEU A 164 6.46 -2.77 -20.49
C LEU A 164 7.61 -3.18 -21.43
N LYS A 165 8.80 -2.57 -21.31
CA LYS A 165 9.98 -2.93 -22.10
C LYS A 165 10.31 -4.41 -21.95
N LYS A 166 10.29 -4.96 -20.73
CA LYS A 166 10.52 -6.39 -20.45
C LYS A 166 9.47 -7.28 -21.07
N TYR A 167 8.19 -6.91 -20.97
CA TYR A 167 7.09 -7.67 -21.54
C TYR A 167 7.04 -7.62 -23.08
N PHE A 168 7.57 -6.56 -23.68
CA PHE A 168 7.71 -6.47 -25.12
C PHE A 168 8.65 -7.54 -25.72
N LEU A 169 9.65 -8.00 -24.98
CA LEU A 169 10.54 -9.09 -25.40
C LEU A 169 9.77 -10.42 -25.63
N CYS A 170 8.66 -10.58 -24.94
CA CYS A 170 7.78 -11.76 -25.05
C CYS A 170 6.33 -11.35 -25.38
N ARG A 171 6.16 -10.33 -26.23
CA ARG A 171 4.86 -9.68 -26.52
C ARG A 171 3.78 -10.68 -26.89
N SER A 172 4.05 -11.66 -27.76
CA SER A 172 3.06 -12.66 -28.20
C SER A 172 2.52 -13.50 -27.05
N VAL A 173 3.37 -13.87 -26.08
CA VAL A 173 2.95 -14.62 -24.89
C VAL A 173 2.06 -13.75 -24.00
N TYR A 174 2.51 -12.53 -23.67
CA TYR A 174 1.72 -11.64 -22.81
C TYR A 174 0.41 -11.19 -23.47
N ALA A 175 0.40 -10.97 -24.79
CA ALA A 175 -0.84 -10.69 -25.51
C ALA A 175 -1.83 -11.85 -25.40
N LYS A 176 -1.38 -13.09 -25.55
CA LYS A 176 -2.19 -14.30 -25.38
C LYS A 176 -2.70 -14.41 -23.94
N LEU A 177 -1.83 -14.25 -22.94
CA LEU A 177 -2.21 -14.33 -21.52
C LEU A 177 -3.24 -13.27 -21.12
N LEU A 178 -3.01 -12.02 -21.52
CA LEU A 178 -3.94 -10.93 -21.25
C LEU A 178 -5.28 -11.12 -21.96
N GLY A 179 -5.29 -11.81 -23.11
CA GLY A 179 -6.50 -12.19 -23.82
C GLY A 179 -7.29 -13.33 -23.16
N GLN A 180 -6.68 -14.05 -22.20
CA GLN A 180 -7.33 -15.12 -21.41
C GLN A 180 -7.96 -14.61 -20.12
N LEU A 181 -7.79 -13.33 -19.79
CA LEU A 181 -8.39 -12.70 -18.60
C LEU A 181 -9.80 -12.23 -18.94
N ASP A 182 -10.75 -12.49 -18.06
CA ASP A 182 -12.15 -12.03 -18.18
C ASP A 182 -12.25 -10.50 -17.96
N GLY A 183 -11.31 -9.92 -17.23
CA GLY A 183 -11.25 -8.49 -17.01
C GLY A 183 -9.84 -7.99 -16.74
N ILE A 184 -9.54 -6.77 -17.21
CA ILE A 184 -8.30 -6.05 -16.92
C ILE A 184 -8.68 -4.70 -16.36
N HIS A 185 -8.47 -4.55 -15.04
CA HIS A 185 -8.78 -3.32 -14.31
C HIS A 185 -7.48 -2.75 -13.74
N VAL A 186 -7.06 -1.60 -14.24
CA VAL A 186 -5.77 -0.98 -13.96
C VAL A 186 -5.88 0.19 -13.00
N GLN A 187 -4.73 0.59 -12.43
CA GLN A 187 -4.71 1.68 -11.45
C GLN A 187 -4.96 3.04 -12.09
N TYR A 188 -4.19 3.39 -13.12
CA TYR A 188 -4.17 4.74 -13.69
C TYR A 188 -4.20 4.73 -15.20
N ARG A 189 -4.42 5.93 -15.80
CA ARG A 189 -4.43 6.13 -17.26
C ARG A 189 -3.14 5.67 -17.93
N ASN A 190 -1.99 5.86 -17.29
CA ASN A 190 -0.70 5.45 -17.83
C ASN A 190 -0.58 3.92 -17.90
N ASP A 191 -1.06 3.21 -16.88
CA ASP A 191 -1.12 1.75 -16.90
C ASP A 191 -2.02 1.28 -18.05
N LYS A 192 -3.21 1.88 -18.21
CA LYS A 192 -4.11 1.58 -19.34
C LYS A 192 -3.41 1.76 -20.67
N LYS A 193 -2.68 2.88 -20.87
CA LYS A 193 -1.91 3.14 -22.10
C LYS A 193 -0.86 2.07 -22.33
N ASN A 194 -0.17 1.62 -21.30
CA ASN A 194 0.87 0.61 -21.40
C ASN A 194 0.32 -0.80 -21.66
N PHE A 195 -0.74 -1.23 -20.95
CA PHE A 195 -1.42 -2.49 -21.23
C PHE A 195 -1.99 -2.54 -22.65
N ARG A 196 -2.54 -1.43 -23.14
CA ARG A 196 -3.10 -1.35 -24.51
C ARG A 196 -2.06 -1.65 -25.61
N LYS A 197 -0.78 -1.44 -25.35
CA LYS A 197 0.29 -1.81 -26.28
C LYS A 197 0.54 -3.31 -26.36
N LEU A 198 0.08 -4.07 -25.37
CA LEU A 198 0.24 -5.54 -25.29
C LEU A 198 -1.02 -6.28 -25.71
N THR A 199 -2.21 -5.76 -25.47
CA THR A 199 -3.48 -6.45 -25.72
C THR A 199 -4.55 -5.53 -26.29
N LYS A 200 -5.48 -6.14 -27.06
CA LYS A 200 -6.73 -5.51 -27.54
C LYS A 200 -7.90 -5.72 -26.57
N ALA A 201 -7.75 -6.56 -25.54
CA ALA A 201 -8.80 -6.82 -24.55
C ALA A 201 -9.30 -5.54 -23.88
N PRO A 202 -10.55 -5.46 -23.42
CA PRO A 202 -11.08 -4.31 -22.70
C PRO A 202 -10.28 -4.01 -21.44
N ILE A 203 -9.92 -2.73 -21.24
CA ILE A 203 -9.16 -2.28 -20.07
C ILE A 203 -9.90 -1.15 -19.38
N ASN A 204 -10.25 -1.35 -18.13
CA ASN A 204 -10.93 -0.38 -17.28
C ASN A 204 -9.99 0.25 -16.26
N ILE A 205 -10.21 1.52 -15.90
CA ILE A 205 -9.48 2.17 -14.82
C ILE A 205 -10.31 2.03 -13.56
N MET A 206 -9.75 1.38 -12.53
CA MET A 206 -10.42 1.18 -11.25
C MET A 206 -9.80 1.95 -10.08
N GLY A 207 -8.54 2.33 -10.19
CA GLY A 207 -7.77 2.93 -9.09
C GLY A 207 -6.85 1.93 -8.38
N ASN A 208 -6.16 2.43 -7.35
CA ASN A 208 -5.18 1.65 -6.58
C ASN A 208 -5.79 1.19 -5.24
N LEU A 209 -5.91 -0.13 -5.06
CA LEU A 209 -6.40 -0.74 -3.82
C LEU A 209 -5.60 -0.33 -2.58
N LYS A 210 -4.31 -0.04 -2.72
CA LYS A 210 -3.46 0.41 -1.60
C LYS A 210 -3.88 1.78 -1.05
N LEU A 211 -4.59 2.59 -1.82
CA LEU A 211 -5.10 3.88 -1.38
C LEU A 211 -6.45 3.77 -0.63
N ASP A 212 -7.08 2.60 -0.57
CA ASP A 212 -8.31 2.39 0.20
C ASP A 212 -8.04 2.24 1.71
N VAL A 213 -7.14 3.07 2.22
CA VAL A 213 -6.87 3.20 3.64
C VAL A 213 -7.82 4.24 4.22
N ARG A 214 -8.65 3.81 5.17
CA ARG A 214 -9.58 4.71 5.85
C ARG A 214 -8.99 5.14 7.19
N PRO A 215 -9.12 6.43 7.54
CA PRO A 215 -8.81 6.88 8.87
C PRO A 215 -9.59 6.07 9.93
N PRO A 216 -9.05 5.90 11.13
CA PRO A 216 -9.73 5.20 12.21
C PRO A 216 -11.13 5.75 12.48
N LYS A 217 -12.05 4.90 12.95
CA LYS A 217 -13.36 5.36 13.42
C LYS A 217 -13.15 6.41 14.54
N ASN A 218 -14.03 7.42 14.59
CA ASN A 218 -13.98 8.52 15.56
C ASN A 218 -12.74 9.42 15.46
N ILE A 219 -12.00 9.39 14.35
CA ILE A 219 -10.78 10.20 14.16
C ILE A 219 -11.05 11.70 14.39
N ILE A 220 -12.18 12.22 13.93
CA ILE A 220 -12.56 13.64 14.10
C ILE A 220 -12.58 14.04 15.57
N ASN A 221 -13.15 13.19 16.43
CA ASN A 221 -13.22 13.43 17.87
C ASN A 221 -11.82 13.36 18.53
N ARG A 222 -11.02 12.38 18.13
CA ARG A 222 -9.62 12.22 18.59
C ARG A 222 -8.78 13.45 18.21
N ILE A 223 -8.92 13.96 16.99
CA ILE A 223 -8.27 15.20 16.54
C ILE A 223 -8.67 16.40 17.39
N LYS A 224 -9.97 16.56 17.67
CA LYS A 224 -10.48 17.65 18.53
C LYS A 224 -9.86 17.60 19.93
N ILE A 225 -9.80 16.40 20.51
CA ILE A 225 -9.19 16.17 21.83
C ILE A 225 -7.72 16.54 21.81
N LEU A 226 -6.95 16.00 20.85
CA LEU A 226 -5.52 16.29 20.72
C LEU A 226 -5.26 17.77 20.48
N LYS A 227 -6.03 18.41 19.60
CA LYS A 227 -5.97 19.86 19.34
C LYS A 227 -6.14 20.69 20.62
N SER A 228 -7.12 20.34 21.45
CA SER A 228 -7.36 20.99 22.74
C SER A 228 -6.21 20.76 23.73
N GLN A 229 -5.70 19.52 23.82
CA GLN A 229 -4.58 19.18 24.71
C GLN A 229 -3.30 19.91 24.34
N LEU A 230 -2.98 20.03 23.03
CA LEU A 230 -1.82 20.75 22.52
C LEU A 230 -2.02 22.28 22.48
N LYS A 231 -3.20 22.78 22.84
CA LYS A 231 -3.56 24.21 22.79
C LYS A 231 -3.40 24.85 21.40
N ILE A 232 -3.48 24.05 20.34
CA ILE A 232 -3.37 24.53 18.96
C ILE A 232 -4.68 25.23 18.59
N LYS A 233 -4.61 26.50 18.24
CA LYS A 233 -5.76 27.33 17.80
C LYS A 233 -5.65 27.62 16.30
N ASN A 234 -4.86 28.63 15.95
CA ASN A 234 -4.72 29.15 14.59
C ASN A 234 -3.26 29.06 14.07
N GLN A 235 -2.40 28.30 14.74
CA GLN A 235 -1.03 28.10 14.32
C GLN A 235 -0.96 27.29 13.01
N PHE A 236 0.08 27.54 12.22
CA PHE A 236 0.42 26.71 11.08
C PHE A 236 1.20 25.49 11.59
N VAL A 237 0.65 24.30 11.39
CA VAL A 237 1.22 23.07 11.89
C VAL A 237 1.98 22.36 10.78
N ILE A 238 3.29 22.18 10.97
CA ILE A 238 4.15 21.36 10.15
C ILE A 238 4.37 20.04 10.90
N LEU A 239 4.04 18.93 10.26
CA LEU A 239 4.26 17.59 10.81
C LEU A 239 5.40 16.89 10.05
N ALA A 240 6.50 16.60 10.72
CA ALA A 240 7.52 15.68 10.23
C ALA A 240 7.21 14.28 10.73
N SER A 241 6.60 13.46 9.89
CA SER A 241 6.04 12.16 10.25
C SER A 241 6.99 11.01 9.95
N SER A 242 7.14 10.08 10.89
CA SER A 242 7.94 8.87 10.74
C SER A 242 9.39 9.14 10.31
N THR A 243 10.02 10.12 10.96
CA THR A 243 11.39 10.55 10.64
C THR A 243 12.43 9.49 10.95
N ARG A 244 13.54 9.52 10.21
CA ARG A 244 14.69 8.62 10.33
C ARG A 244 15.91 9.40 10.76
N LYS A 245 16.96 8.65 11.17
CA LYS A 245 18.24 9.21 11.66
C LYS A 245 18.79 10.26 10.68
N GLY A 246 19.07 11.46 11.19
CA GLY A 246 19.63 12.59 10.44
C GLY A 246 18.59 13.55 9.87
N GLU A 247 17.37 13.09 9.56
CA GLU A 247 16.33 13.93 9.00
C GLU A 247 15.78 14.94 9.99
N GLU A 248 15.72 14.57 11.27
CA GLU A 248 15.24 15.44 12.34
C GLU A 248 16.09 16.71 12.45
N GLU A 249 17.41 16.55 12.35
CA GLU A 249 18.35 17.68 12.41
C GLU A 249 18.20 18.63 11.23
N GLU A 250 18.05 18.09 10.02
CA GLU A 250 17.82 18.85 8.79
C GLU A 250 16.54 19.68 8.88
N ILE A 251 15.43 19.04 9.33
CA ILE A 251 14.13 19.69 9.46
C ILE A 251 14.16 20.78 10.54
N ILE A 252 14.73 20.49 11.72
CA ILE A 252 14.84 21.46 12.80
C ILE A 252 15.64 22.68 12.36
N ASN A 253 16.79 22.48 11.69
CA ASN A 253 17.63 23.56 11.18
C ASN A 253 16.83 24.45 10.21
N LEU A 254 16.15 23.84 9.25
CA LEU A 254 15.37 24.60 8.29
C LEU A 254 14.31 25.45 8.98
N ILE A 255 13.48 24.84 9.82
CA ILE A 255 12.34 25.53 10.45
C ILE A 255 12.81 26.62 11.42
N SER A 256 13.88 26.39 12.19
CA SER A 256 14.47 27.40 13.08
C SER A 256 14.97 28.62 12.32
N ASN A 257 15.59 28.41 11.15
CA ASN A 257 16.12 29.50 10.31
C ASN A 257 15.00 30.33 9.65
N LEU A 258 13.84 29.71 9.38
CA LEU A 258 12.70 30.42 8.77
C LEU A 258 11.99 31.39 9.73
N ASN A 259 12.24 31.28 11.03
CA ASN A 259 11.64 32.14 12.06
C ASN A 259 10.15 32.40 11.88
N LEU A 260 9.39 31.34 11.66
CA LEU A 260 7.96 31.40 11.32
C LEU A 260 7.10 31.83 12.50
N LYS A 261 6.46 32.97 12.41
CA LYS A 261 5.50 33.43 13.43
C LYS A 261 4.26 32.51 13.44
N LYS A 262 3.79 32.14 14.64
CA LYS A 262 2.59 31.29 14.85
C LYS A 262 2.68 29.93 14.11
N CYS A 263 3.85 29.34 14.08
CA CYS A 263 4.10 28.01 13.54
C CYS A 263 4.32 27.00 14.68
N VAL A 264 3.93 25.75 14.45
CA VAL A 264 4.23 24.60 15.34
C VAL A 264 4.86 23.51 14.49
N LEU A 265 6.06 23.08 14.88
CA LEU A 265 6.68 21.89 14.30
C LEU A 265 6.43 20.68 15.22
N ILE A 266 5.77 19.65 14.69
CA ILE A 266 5.60 18.35 15.36
C ILE A 266 6.54 17.35 14.69
N ILE A 267 7.44 16.72 15.45
CA ILE A 267 8.33 15.66 14.96
C ILE A 267 7.88 14.34 15.57
N VAL A 268 7.59 13.35 14.71
CA VAL A 268 7.21 12.00 15.12
C VAL A 268 8.22 11.01 14.55
N PRO A 269 9.21 10.55 15.36
CA PRO A 269 10.18 9.57 14.91
C PRO A 269 9.53 8.22 14.58
N ARG A 270 10.07 7.50 13.58
CA ARG A 270 9.53 6.21 13.11
C ARG A 270 9.62 5.11 14.17
N HIS A 271 10.63 5.15 15.00
CA HIS A 271 10.94 4.10 15.98
C HIS A 271 11.00 4.67 17.40
N PRO A 272 10.36 4.03 18.40
CA PRO A 272 10.33 4.50 19.77
C PRO A 272 11.72 4.69 20.42
N GLU A 273 12.69 3.85 20.08
CA GLU A 273 14.07 3.94 20.55
C GLU A 273 14.76 5.26 20.16
N ARG A 274 14.22 5.99 19.19
CA ARG A 274 14.72 7.29 18.77
C ARG A 274 14.14 8.47 19.55
N PHE A 275 13.09 8.29 20.32
CA PHE A 275 12.43 9.40 21.01
C PHE A 275 13.39 10.18 21.90
N ASN A 276 14.19 9.49 22.73
CA ASN A 276 15.17 10.14 23.58
C ASN A 276 16.36 10.73 22.78
N ILE A 277 16.70 10.14 21.63
CA ILE A 277 17.75 10.67 20.76
C ILE A 277 17.30 12.01 20.17
N VAL A 278 16.06 12.10 19.69
CA VAL A 278 15.52 13.35 19.13
C VAL A 278 15.31 14.41 20.22
N ALA A 279 14.92 14.01 21.43
CA ALA A 279 14.87 14.91 22.58
C ALA A 279 16.23 15.61 22.82
N LYS A 280 17.33 14.82 22.84
CA LYS A 280 18.69 15.34 22.98
C LYS A 280 19.10 16.30 21.84
N ILE A 281 18.55 16.17 20.63
CA ILE A 281 18.82 17.13 19.54
C ILE A 281 18.26 18.51 19.91
N PHE A 282 17.04 18.59 20.43
CA PHE A 282 16.46 19.85 20.88
C PHE A 282 17.25 20.46 22.04
N GLU A 283 17.61 19.64 23.03
CA GLU A 283 18.41 20.06 24.21
C GLU A 283 19.76 20.61 23.81
N LYS A 284 20.52 19.90 22.98
CA LYS A 284 21.84 20.34 22.48
C LYS A 284 21.77 21.68 21.74
N ARG A 285 20.65 21.97 21.09
CA ARG A 285 20.42 23.22 20.35
C ARG A 285 19.76 24.30 21.19
N LYS A 286 19.52 24.04 22.49
CA LYS A 286 18.82 24.95 23.40
C LYS A 286 17.45 25.40 22.89
N ILE A 287 16.77 24.50 22.13
CA ILE A 287 15.43 24.77 21.62
C ILE A 287 14.41 24.30 22.66
N SER A 288 13.49 25.19 23.04
CA SER A 288 12.40 24.84 23.94
C SER A 288 11.39 23.96 23.20
N TYR A 289 11.12 22.77 23.71
CA TYR A 289 10.17 21.82 23.13
C TYR A 289 9.34 21.16 24.23
N LEU A 290 8.23 20.54 23.84
CA LEU A 290 7.43 19.73 24.73
C LEU A 290 7.31 18.29 24.20
N ARG A 291 7.37 17.33 25.12
CA ARG A 291 7.17 15.90 24.82
C ARG A 291 5.69 15.57 25.00
N ARG A 292 5.10 14.89 24.02
CA ARG A 292 3.72 14.45 24.08
C ARG A 292 3.49 13.44 25.22
N SER A 293 4.43 12.53 25.46
CA SER A 293 4.35 11.51 26.50
C SER A 293 4.38 12.08 27.92
N ALA A 294 5.06 13.24 28.12
CA ALA A 294 5.23 13.84 29.42
C ALA A 294 3.99 14.65 29.88
N HIS A 295 3.13 15.07 28.95
CA HIS A 295 2.03 15.98 29.23
C HIS A 295 0.74 15.55 28.56
N LYS A 296 -0.30 15.31 29.35
CA LYS A 296 -1.65 15.05 28.82
C LYS A 296 -2.29 16.33 28.20
N SER A 297 -1.92 17.50 28.73
CA SER A 297 -2.38 18.80 28.24
C SER A 297 -1.31 19.86 28.48
N PHE A 298 -1.15 20.80 27.55
CA PHE A 298 -0.22 21.91 27.65
C PHE A 298 -0.89 23.17 28.18
N THR A 299 -0.13 24.04 28.85
CA THR A 299 -0.62 25.34 29.36
C THR A 299 -0.71 26.37 28.26
N LYS A 300 0.26 26.33 27.31
CA LYS A 300 0.33 27.21 26.13
C LYS A 300 0.69 26.40 24.89
N THR A 301 0.47 26.93 23.71
CA THR A 301 0.90 26.30 22.45
C THR A 301 2.43 26.33 22.35
N PRO A 302 3.12 25.18 22.27
CA PRO A 302 4.57 25.15 22.06
C PRO A 302 4.91 25.41 20.59
N GLU A 303 6.12 25.87 20.31
CA GLU A 303 6.64 25.99 18.93
C GLU A 303 7.13 24.63 18.39
N TYR A 304 7.67 23.79 19.27
CA TYR A 304 8.21 22.48 18.93
C TYR A 304 7.58 21.40 19.82
N ILE A 305 7.14 20.31 19.19
CA ILE A 305 6.55 19.16 19.87
C ILE A 305 7.27 17.90 19.41
N LEU A 306 7.77 17.12 20.35
CA LEU A 306 8.19 15.75 20.12
C LEU A 306 6.96 14.82 20.29
N GLY A 307 6.48 14.27 19.21
CA GLY A 307 5.39 13.27 19.19
C GLY A 307 5.95 11.89 19.51
N ASP A 308 6.24 11.66 20.77
CA ASP A 308 6.82 10.44 21.32
C ASP A 308 5.77 9.49 21.90
N SER A 309 4.59 9.47 21.29
CA SER A 309 3.49 8.57 21.59
C SER A 309 3.22 7.63 20.42
N MET A 310 2.74 6.42 20.72
CA MET A 310 2.36 5.45 19.70
C MET A 310 0.87 5.52 19.38
N GLY A 311 0.52 5.35 18.09
CA GLY A 311 -0.88 5.24 17.65
C GLY A 311 -1.64 6.56 17.49
N GLU A 312 -0.96 7.71 17.58
CA GLU A 312 -1.55 9.06 17.43
C GLU A 312 -1.22 9.72 16.07
N LEU A 313 -0.63 8.98 15.11
CA LEU A 313 -0.15 9.59 13.86
C LEU A 313 -1.28 10.16 13.00
N TYR A 314 -2.43 9.52 12.98
CA TYR A 314 -3.60 10.02 12.25
C TYR A 314 -4.12 11.34 12.84
N GLU A 315 -4.09 11.49 14.16
CA GLU A 315 -4.46 12.72 14.85
C GLU A 315 -3.51 13.86 14.49
N TYR A 316 -2.21 13.58 14.46
CA TYR A 316 -1.22 14.57 14.02
C TYR A 316 -1.44 14.99 12.57
N TYR A 317 -1.74 14.05 11.66
CA TYR A 317 -2.13 14.41 10.30
C TYR A 317 -3.37 15.30 10.28
N GLY A 318 -4.37 15.03 11.11
CA GLY A 318 -5.58 15.85 11.21
C GLY A 318 -5.35 17.28 11.72
N LEU A 319 -4.23 17.54 12.41
CA LEU A 319 -3.80 18.86 12.84
C LEU A 319 -2.93 19.59 11.80
N ALA A 320 -2.25 18.86 10.93
CA ALA A 320 -1.20 19.36 10.07
C ALA A 320 -1.76 20.20 8.90
N ASN A 321 -1.06 21.31 8.62
CA ASN A 321 -1.24 22.08 7.39
C ASN A 321 -0.25 21.64 6.30
N LEU A 322 0.87 21.00 6.70
CA LEU A 322 1.86 20.37 5.85
C LEU A 322 2.38 19.12 6.54
N ALA A 323 2.40 17.99 5.85
CA ALA A 323 3.06 16.77 6.29
C ALA A 323 4.33 16.53 5.47
N ILE A 324 5.48 16.42 6.14
CA ILE A 324 6.75 16.00 5.57
C ILE A 324 6.95 14.54 5.92
N ILE A 325 7.03 13.67 4.93
CA ILE A 325 7.15 12.23 5.17
C ILE A 325 8.61 11.86 5.36
N GLY A 326 8.95 11.33 6.53
CA GLY A 326 10.29 10.86 6.85
C GLY A 326 10.73 9.67 6.01
N GLY A 327 12.04 9.37 6.06
CA GLY A 327 12.68 8.39 5.20
C GLY A 327 12.75 8.81 3.73
N SER A 328 12.35 10.04 3.42
CA SER A 328 12.37 10.57 2.07
C SER A 328 13.45 11.61 1.83
N ILE A 329 13.94 12.27 2.87
CA ILE A 329 14.97 13.32 2.79
C ILE A 329 16.34 12.68 2.57
N LEU A 330 16.66 11.68 3.39
CA LEU A 330 17.85 10.85 3.27
C LEU A 330 17.48 9.49 2.62
N ASP A 331 18.48 8.69 2.28
CA ASP A 331 18.28 7.46 1.49
C ASP A 331 17.67 6.28 2.29
N TYR A 332 16.42 6.44 2.71
CA TYR A 332 15.61 5.40 3.38
C TYR A 332 14.39 4.96 2.56
N GLY A 333 14.17 5.49 1.36
CA GLY A 333 13.14 5.08 0.43
C GLY A 333 11.72 5.57 0.71
N CYS A 334 11.56 6.57 1.56
CA CYS A 334 10.30 7.12 2.05
C CYS A 334 9.53 6.16 2.99
N GLN A 335 8.90 6.73 4.02
CA GLN A 335 7.88 6.05 4.82
C GLN A 335 6.50 6.17 4.15
N ASN A 336 5.47 5.61 4.76
CA ASN A 336 4.14 5.50 4.17
C ASN A 336 3.45 6.87 3.98
N PRO A 337 3.26 7.38 2.75
CA PRO A 337 2.54 8.63 2.50
C PRO A 337 1.02 8.45 2.42
N ILE A 338 0.51 7.20 2.41
CA ILE A 338 -0.91 6.92 2.17
C ILE A 338 -1.77 7.49 3.31
N GLU A 339 -1.26 7.46 4.54
CA GLU A 339 -1.96 7.97 5.72
C GLU A 339 -2.19 9.49 5.63
N SER A 340 -1.16 10.27 5.26
CA SER A 340 -1.29 11.72 5.05
C SER A 340 -2.25 12.05 3.90
N LEU A 341 -2.15 11.30 2.79
CA LEU A 341 -3.05 11.45 1.65
C LEU A 341 -4.49 11.10 2.02
N SER A 342 -4.71 10.04 2.82
CA SER A 342 -6.04 9.65 3.30
C SER A 342 -6.69 10.71 4.21
N MET A 343 -5.86 11.47 4.92
CA MET A 343 -6.27 12.60 5.76
C MET A 343 -6.36 13.92 5.00
N GLN A 344 -6.12 13.92 3.68
CA GLN A 344 -6.18 15.10 2.80
C GLN A 344 -5.23 16.24 3.20
N VAL A 345 -4.09 15.87 3.78
CA VAL A 345 -3.07 16.84 4.20
C VAL A 345 -2.14 17.13 3.03
N PRO A 346 -1.82 18.40 2.73
CA PRO A 346 -0.74 18.75 1.83
C PRO A 346 0.53 18.00 2.24
N THR A 347 1.07 17.18 1.34
CA THR A 347 2.14 16.24 1.65
C THR A 347 3.38 16.57 0.85
N ALA A 348 4.53 16.65 1.52
CA ALA A 348 5.84 16.85 0.91
C ALA A 348 6.73 15.62 1.12
N VAL A 349 7.45 15.19 0.09
CA VAL A 349 8.42 14.10 0.13
C VAL A 349 9.73 14.50 -0.54
N GLY A 350 10.84 14.04 0.02
CA GLY A 350 12.18 14.25 -0.50
C GLY A 350 12.52 13.35 -1.70
N PRO A 351 13.81 13.30 -2.08
CA PRO A 351 14.27 12.58 -3.27
C PRO A 351 14.21 11.05 -3.16
N SER A 352 14.33 10.49 -1.94
CA SER A 352 14.37 9.04 -1.72
C SER A 352 12.96 8.48 -1.59
N ILE A 353 12.46 7.81 -2.67
CA ILE A 353 11.05 7.39 -2.77
C ILE A 353 10.86 5.93 -3.16
N TYR A 354 11.91 5.11 -3.24
CA TYR A 354 11.88 3.78 -3.88
C TYR A 354 10.89 2.79 -3.26
N ASN A 355 10.54 2.93 -1.96
CA ASN A 355 9.54 2.06 -1.32
C ASN A 355 8.10 2.37 -1.75
N PHE A 356 7.82 3.63 -2.14
CA PHE A 356 6.49 4.12 -2.49
C PHE A 356 6.46 4.88 -3.81
N LYS A 357 7.46 4.66 -4.68
CA LYS A 357 7.67 5.41 -5.94
C LYS A 357 6.39 5.62 -6.71
N ASP A 358 5.63 4.57 -6.95
CA ASP A 358 4.45 4.63 -7.82
C ASP A 358 3.29 5.41 -7.22
N ILE A 359 3.10 5.29 -5.90
CA ILE A 359 2.07 6.04 -5.17
C ILE A 359 2.42 7.53 -5.17
N ILE A 360 3.71 7.83 -4.93
CA ILE A 360 4.20 9.20 -4.90
C ILE A 360 4.09 9.84 -6.27
N GLU A 361 4.54 9.17 -7.34
CA GLU A 361 4.42 9.67 -8.72
C GLU A 361 2.96 9.90 -9.13
N ALA A 362 2.05 8.99 -8.75
CA ALA A 362 0.62 9.16 -9.01
C ALA A 362 0.03 10.35 -8.24
N ALA A 363 0.36 10.48 -6.96
CA ALA A 363 -0.12 11.57 -6.12
C ALA A 363 0.46 12.94 -6.55
N GLU A 364 1.67 12.97 -7.08
CA GLU A 364 2.30 14.16 -7.67
C GLU A 364 1.58 14.61 -8.95
N ILE A 365 1.25 13.67 -9.85
CA ILE A 365 0.47 13.96 -11.06
C ILE A 365 -0.91 14.52 -10.72
N GLU A 366 -1.57 13.99 -9.69
CA GLU A 366 -2.87 14.47 -9.21
C GLU A 366 -2.76 15.77 -8.38
N GLY A 367 -1.55 16.27 -8.12
CA GLY A 367 -1.30 17.50 -7.36
C GLY A 367 -1.65 17.41 -5.87
N THR A 368 -1.72 16.21 -5.31
CA THR A 368 -2.01 15.96 -3.89
C THR A 368 -0.76 15.83 -3.04
N LEU A 369 0.40 15.67 -3.69
CA LEU A 369 1.71 15.55 -3.08
C LEU A 369 2.71 16.41 -3.87
N THR A 370 3.68 16.98 -3.16
CA THR A 370 4.77 17.78 -3.77
C THR A 370 6.11 17.12 -3.46
N ARG A 371 6.91 16.86 -4.49
CA ARG A 371 8.30 16.43 -4.31
C ARG A 371 9.23 17.62 -4.21
N PHE A 372 10.26 17.49 -3.40
CA PHE A 372 11.38 18.42 -3.33
C PHE A 372 12.70 17.67 -3.52
N ASN A 373 13.71 18.33 -4.07
CA ASN A 373 15.01 17.71 -4.31
C ASN A 373 16.01 18.00 -3.19
N LYS A 374 15.95 19.20 -2.63
CA LYS A 374 16.82 19.64 -1.52
C LYS A 374 15.94 20.12 -0.36
N ILE A 375 16.40 19.94 0.87
CA ILE A 375 15.64 20.35 2.06
C ILE A 375 15.24 21.84 2.01
N LYS A 376 16.06 22.72 1.43
CA LYS A 376 15.74 24.12 1.22
C LYS A 376 14.53 24.38 0.32
N ASP A 377 14.18 23.45 -0.55
CA ASP A 377 13.00 23.63 -1.42
C ASP A 377 11.70 23.61 -0.61
N LEU A 378 11.72 23.06 0.63
CA LEU A 378 10.58 23.09 1.55
C LEU A 378 10.19 24.53 1.93
N GLU A 379 11.12 25.49 1.93
CA GLU A 379 10.82 26.91 2.19
C GLU A 379 9.74 27.41 1.22
N LYS A 380 9.92 27.16 -0.07
CA LYS A 380 8.95 27.57 -1.12
C LYS A 380 7.60 26.89 -0.94
N ILE A 381 7.59 25.62 -0.52
CA ILE A 381 6.36 24.86 -0.25
C ILE A 381 5.63 25.46 0.95
N ILE A 382 6.36 25.75 2.05
CA ILE A 382 5.83 26.35 3.27
C ILE A 382 5.28 27.76 2.97
N ASP A 383 6.02 28.60 2.28
CA ASP A 383 5.61 29.96 1.91
C ASP A 383 4.34 29.96 1.06
N LYS A 384 4.27 29.05 0.08
CA LYS A 384 3.08 28.87 -0.74
C LYS A 384 1.88 28.50 0.13
N LEU A 385 2.01 27.57 1.04
CA LEU A 385 0.91 27.11 1.91
C LEU A 385 0.51 28.17 2.94
N LEU A 386 1.46 28.93 3.49
CA LEU A 386 1.17 30.08 4.37
C LEU A 386 0.34 31.14 3.65
N LYS A 387 0.71 31.50 2.42
CA LYS A 387 -0.05 32.45 1.57
C LYS A 387 -1.46 31.92 1.26
N TYR A 388 -1.62 30.61 1.03
CA TYR A 388 -2.93 29.97 0.81
C TYR A 388 -3.81 29.95 2.07
N LYS A 389 -3.23 29.73 3.24
CA LYS A 389 -3.97 29.78 4.52
C LYS A 389 -4.56 31.17 4.78
N ILE A 390 -3.90 32.20 4.29
CA ILE A 390 -4.39 33.60 4.35
C ILE A 390 -5.55 33.84 3.38
N LYS A 391 -5.59 33.14 2.25
CA LYS A 391 -6.61 33.26 1.18
C LYS A 391 -7.55 32.04 1.15
N LYS A 392 -8.19 31.59 2.21
CA LYS A 392 -9.14 30.46 2.17
C LYS A 392 -9.57 30.10 0.74
N ASN A 393 -9.05 28.97 0.17
CA ASN A 393 -9.84 28.13 -0.77
C ASN A 393 -9.02 26.93 -1.32
N SER A 394 -9.43 25.76 -1.02
CA SER A 394 -10.22 24.76 -1.79
C SER A 394 -9.52 23.86 -2.82
N THR A 395 -8.31 24.11 -3.35
CA THR A 395 -7.76 23.27 -4.44
C THR A 395 -7.18 21.97 -3.88
N SER A 396 -6.43 22.00 -2.78
CA SER A 396 -5.85 20.80 -2.16
C SER A 396 -6.93 19.91 -1.53
N GLU A 397 -7.95 20.49 -0.91
CA GLU A 397 -9.11 19.74 -0.39
C GLU A 397 -9.92 19.07 -1.50
N LYS A 398 -10.09 19.75 -2.65
CA LYS A 398 -10.80 19.22 -3.81
C LYS A 398 -10.03 18.05 -4.44
N ASN A 399 -8.70 18.18 -4.56
CA ASN A 399 -7.85 17.15 -5.15
C ASN A 399 -7.74 15.92 -4.22
N SER A 400 -7.62 16.14 -2.91
CA SER A 400 -7.60 15.06 -1.93
C SER A 400 -8.96 14.35 -1.84
N LYS A 401 -10.09 15.09 -1.93
CA LYS A 401 -11.44 14.51 -2.07
C LYS A 401 -11.55 13.65 -3.34
N ASN A 402 -10.95 14.09 -4.44
CA ASN A 402 -10.93 13.31 -5.68
C ASN A 402 -10.15 12.00 -5.53
N LEU A 403 -8.98 12.02 -4.88
CA LEU A 403 -8.21 10.82 -4.61
C LEU A 403 -8.98 9.83 -3.70
N LEU A 404 -9.64 10.32 -2.65
CA LEU A 404 -10.49 9.52 -1.77
C LEU A 404 -11.76 9.00 -2.45
N ASN A 405 -12.34 9.77 -3.37
CA ASN A 405 -13.45 9.31 -4.18
C ASN A 405 -13.01 8.21 -5.17
N GLN A 406 -11.76 8.26 -5.65
CA GLN A 406 -11.18 7.17 -6.43
C GLN A 406 -11.05 5.89 -5.59
N THR A 407 -10.70 5.97 -4.31
CA THR A 407 -10.59 4.78 -3.44
C THR A 407 -11.95 4.13 -3.20
N LYS A 408 -13.02 4.89 -2.95
CA LYS A 408 -14.38 4.36 -2.87
C LYS A 408 -14.79 3.67 -4.18
N LYS A 409 -14.42 4.24 -5.33
CA LYS A 409 -14.67 3.65 -6.65
C LYS A 409 -13.90 2.36 -6.85
N THR A 410 -12.69 2.23 -6.28
CA THR A 410 -11.87 1.02 -6.39
C THR A 410 -12.52 -0.16 -5.67
N THR A 411 -12.93 0.00 -4.42
CA THR A 411 -13.69 -1.03 -3.68
C THR A 411 -14.99 -1.40 -4.39
N GLN A 412 -15.75 -0.39 -4.83
CA GLN A 412 -17.00 -0.62 -5.55
C GLN A 412 -16.77 -1.36 -6.88
N ALA A 413 -15.69 -1.08 -7.59
CA ALA A 413 -15.35 -1.79 -8.83
C ALA A 413 -15.10 -3.27 -8.58
N VAL A 414 -14.38 -3.64 -7.50
CA VAL A 414 -14.19 -5.05 -7.14
C VAL A 414 -15.51 -5.70 -6.73
N GLU A 415 -16.34 -5.00 -5.95
CA GLU A 415 -17.67 -5.50 -5.60
C GLU A 415 -18.54 -5.74 -6.84
N ASN A 416 -18.50 -4.85 -7.83
CA ASN A 416 -19.23 -5.01 -9.10
C ASN A 416 -18.70 -6.21 -9.91
N ILE A 417 -17.37 -6.44 -9.92
CA ILE A 417 -16.80 -7.63 -10.57
C ILE A 417 -17.33 -8.89 -9.87
N ILE A 418 -17.28 -8.96 -8.56
CA ILE A 418 -17.76 -10.12 -7.80
C ILE A 418 -19.25 -10.35 -8.04
N SER A 419 -20.09 -9.30 -8.05
CA SER A 419 -21.53 -9.41 -8.23
C SER A 419 -21.97 -9.97 -9.59
N GLN A 420 -21.07 -10.01 -10.58
CA GLN A 420 -21.36 -10.63 -11.89
C GLN A 420 -21.34 -12.16 -11.83
N TYR A 421 -20.74 -12.73 -10.79
CA TYR A 421 -20.56 -14.18 -10.65
C TYR A 421 -21.37 -14.77 -9.49
N PHE A 422 -22.06 -13.95 -8.70
CA PHE A 422 -22.83 -14.33 -7.52
C PHE A 422 -24.18 -13.61 -7.43
#